data_cbb1383bec39c8dea0a15bfafcfef10c
#
_entry.id   cbb1383bec39c8dea0a15bfafcfef10c
#
_cell.length_a   1.000
_cell.length_b   1.000
_cell.length_c   1.000
_cell.angle_alpha   90.00
_cell.angle_beta   90.00
_cell.angle_gamma   90.00
#
_symmetry.space_group_name_H-M   'P 1'
#
loop_
_entity.id
_entity.type
_entity.pdbx_description
1 polymer ?
#
loop_
_entity_poly.entity_id
_entity_poly.type
_entity_poly.pdbx_seq_one_letter_code
_entity_poly.pdbx_strand_id
1 'polypeptide(L)'
;MLSLLLALTALPQEPPPFDNPRVTPIVLVARKAAPAVVYIEAERQKAMLDFFGRRHVEWDTVGGSGVVVDKSGYIVTNHHVTADARKLVVTLFEEGAAPRRYPASLISSAPHDDLALLKIEAEHDLAVIFRGTSSDLMLGETVVAIGNPLGQTKTVSAGIISGLNRDLDVPLAQPPLKFKGLIQTDAAINPGNSGGPLLNIEGQMIGINTAIREGAENMGFAIPVDRVEEVLRDLLSPSASRAWFGFDVDDKSTLCVNELVPGSPAALAGMELGYRLLAINDTPIKDGEGYRLNRLPLAPNQEAKFTLAGPKGDRNYVVTGWDRARGTIFARLGMEVSPWRPGREIYLRIGDVAQEGPAQKLGLRSGDVIDALRIAGQPSSVRPNSQAELADLLTELPPRAEIEIDVLRDENGDQRIDLRTEVLRGVLVLR
;
A
#
# COMPACT_ATOMS: atom_id res chain seq x y z
N MET A 1 -56.20 31.60 -20.49
CA MET A 1 -55.19 31.03 -21.39
C MET A 1 -54.04 30.52 -20.53
N LEU A 2 -54.05 29.22 -20.24
CA LEU A 2 -53.06 28.57 -19.41
C LEU A 2 -52.02 27.93 -20.37
N SER A 3 -50.83 28.50 -20.47
CA SER A 3 -49.73 27.91 -21.27
C SER A 3 -49.14 26.75 -20.49
N LEU A 4 -49.40 25.53 -20.98
CA LEU A 4 -48.77 24.29 -20.50
C LEU A 4 -47.35 24.23 -21.11
N LEU A 5 -46.33 24.58 -20.32
CA LEU A 5 -44.95 24.28 -20.67
C LEU A 5 -44.73 22.76 -20.50
N LEU A 6 -44.74 22.01 -21.60
CA LEU A 6 -44.21 20.65 -21.63
C LEU A 6 -42.70 20.72 -21.46
N ALA A 7 -42.19 20.41 -20.27
CA ALA A 7 -40.79 20.06 -20.10
C ALA A 7 -40.57 18.72 -20.82
N LEU A 8 -39.99 18.77 -22.03
CA LEU A 8 -39.42 17.58 -22.66
C LEU A 8 -38.23 17.12 -21.77
N THR A 9 -38.47 16.16 -20.91
CA THR A 9 -37.40 15.36 -20.32
C THR A 9 -36.80 14.55 -21.47
N ALA A 10 -35.63 14.96 -21.95
CA ALA A 10 -34.89 14.18 -22.92
C ALA A 10 -34.59 12.83 -22.26
N LEU A 11 -35.19 11.77 -22.76
CA LEU A 11 -34.81 10.40 -22.42
C LEU A 11 -33.30 10.24 -22.69
N PRO A 12 -32.57 9.55 -21.84
CA PRO A 12 -31.18 9.25 -22.10
C PRO A 12 -31.09 8.54 -23.46
N GLN A 13 -30.45 9.18 -24.43
CA GLN A 13 -30.27 8.58 -25.74
C GLN A 13 -29.29 7.41 -25.58
N GLU A 14 -29.70 6.23 -26.04
CA GLU A 14 -28.79 5.10 -26.16
C GLU A 14 -27.55 5.51 -26.96
N PRO A 15 -26.37 5.05 -26.53
CA PRO A 15 -25.15 5.36 -27.25
C PRO A 15 -25.24 4.79 -28.69
N PRO A 16 -24.74 5.52 -29.71
CA PRO A 16 -24.82 5.06 -31.09
C PRO A 16 -24.13 3.70 -31.26
N PRO A 17 -24.61 2.83 -32.17
CA PRO A 17 -24.01 1.54 -32.41
C PRO A 17 -22.57 1.65 -32.91
N PHE A 18 -21.80 0.57 -32.80
CA PHE A 18 -20.35 0.56 -33.08
C PHE A 18 -19.98 0.86 -34.56
N ASP A 19 -20.89 0.69 -35.49
CA ASP A 19 -20.73 0.99 -36.93
C ASP A 19 -21.04 2.45 -37.29
N ASN A 20 -21.42 3.27 -36.29
CA ASN A 20 -21.70 4.68 -36.50
C ASN A 20 -20.37 5.45 -36.76
N PRO A 21 -20.29 6.26 -37.84
CA PRO A 21 -19.03 7.00 -38.16
C PRO A 21 -18.53 7.96 -37.08
N ARG A 22 -19.37 8.31 -36.10
CA ARG A 22 -19.00 9.10 -34.93
C ARG A 22 -18.23 8.28 -33.87
N VAL A 23 -18.24 6.95 -33.98
CA VAL A 23 -17.53 6.06 -33.06
C VAL A 23 -16.10 5.92 -33.53
N THR A 24 -15.27 6.88 -33.13
CA THR A 24 -13.83 6.88 -33.41
C THR A 24 -13.10 5.89 -32.48
N PRO A 25 -11.83 5.53 -32.76
CA PRO A 25 -11.01 4.76 -31.83
C PRO A 25 -10.97 5.35 -30.42
N ILE A 26 -10.87 6.68 -30.28
CA ILE A 26 -10.90 7.36 -28.97
C ILE A 26 -12.21 7.08 -28.22
N VAL A 27 -13.35 7.10 -28.91
CA VAL A 27 -14.66 6.78 -28.32
C VAL A 27 -14.69 5.33 -27.82
N LEU A 28 -14.09 4.40 -28.59
CA LEU A 28 -14.02 2.98 -28.18
C LEU A 28 -13.16 2.80 -26.94
N VAL A 29 -11.98 3.43 -26.90
CA VAL A 29 -11.10 3.44 -25.74
C VAL A 29 -11.84 3.98 -24.51
N ALA A 30 -12.49 5.12 -24.64
CA ALA A 30 -13.23 5.74 -23.55
C ALA A 30 -14.35 4.83 -23.03
N ARG A 31 -15.15 4.22 -23.89
CA ARG A 31 -16.21 3.28 -23.49
C ARG A 31 -15.68 2.05 -22.76
N LYS A 32 -14.60 1.48 -23.27
CA LYS A 32 -13.98 0.28 -22.72
C LYS A 32 -13.37 0.52 -21.33
N ALA A 33 -12.66 1.63 -21.16
CA ALA A 33 -11.89 1.91 -19.94
C ALA A 33 -12.70 2.65 -18.86
N ALA A 34 -13.70 3.46 -19.26
CA ALA A 34 -14.45 4.27 -18.31
C ALA A 34 -15.03 3.50 -17.10
N PRO A 35 -15.59 2.28 -17.22
CA PRO A 35 -16.10 1.57 -16.06
C PRO A 35 -15.07 1.29 -14.96
N ALA A 36 -13.79 1.17 -15.33
CA ALA A 36 -12.70 0.93 -14.40
C ALA A 36 -12.11 2.22 -13.80
N VAL A 37 -12.59 3.41 -14.20
CA VAL A 37 -12.09 4.69 -13.69
C VAL A 37 -13.07 5.23 -12.65
N VAL A 38 -12.55 5.56 -11.47
CA VAL A 38 -13.31 6.01 -10.31
C VAL A 38 -12.95 7.45 -9.94
N TYR A 39 -13.86 8.09 -9.21
CA TYR A 39 -13.61 9.36 -8.53
C TYR A 39 -13.29 9.10 -7.07
N ILE A 40 -12.30 9.82 -6.54
CA ILE A 40 -11.84 9.73 -5.16
C ILE A 40 -12.03 11.08 -4.49
N GLU A 41 -12.71 11.10 -3.36
CA GLU A 41 -12.81 12.23 -2.44
C GLU A 41 -11.98 11.95 -1.20
N ALA A 42 -11.04 12.83 -0.90
CA ALA A 42 -10.19 12.78 0.28
C ALA A 42 -10.52 13.96 1.19
N GLU A 43 -11.14 13.71 2.34
CA GLU A 43 -11.37 14.72 3.38
C GLU A 43 -10.12 14.82 4.26
N ARG A 44 -9.51 16.00 4.33
CA ARG A 44 -8.33 16.28 5.14
C ARG A 44 -8.48 17.53 5.99
N GLN A 45 -7.70 17.62 7.06
CA GLN A 45 -7.64 18.80 7.89
C GLN A 45 -6.56 19.76 7.40
N LYS A 46 -6.93 21.01 7.18
CA LYS A 46 -6.02 22.09 6.83
C LYS A 46 -5.93 23.07 7.99
N ALA A 47 -4.72 23.28 8.51
CA ALA A 47 -4.50 24.31 9.50
C ALA A 47 -4.49 25.67 8.80
N MET A 48 -5.39 26.56 9.22
CA MET A 48 -5.50 27.93 8.74
C MET A 48 -5.20 28.90 9.87
N LEU A 49 -4.69 30.07 9.53
CA LEU A 49 -4.58 31.21 10.46
C LEU A 49 -5.72 32.17 10.19
N ASP A 50 -6.47 32.54 11.23
CA ASP A 50 -7.46 33.60 11.13
C ASP A 50 -6.79 34.98 11.01
N PHE A 51 -7.59 36.00 10.78
CA PHE A 51 -7.11 37.39 10.69
C PHE A 51 -6.34 37.87 11.95
N PHE A 52 -6.53 37.20 13.09
CA PHE A 52 -5.87 37.48 14.36
C PHE A 52 -4.66 36.57 14.62
N GLY A 53 -4.22 35.76 13.63
CA GLY A 53 -3.11 34.83 13.79
C GLY A 53 -3.41 33.60 14.62
N ARG A 54 -4.67 33.30 14.94
CA ARG A 54 -5.07 32.11 15.68
C ARG A 54 -5.17 30.94 14.71
N ARG A 55 -4.59 29.80 15.11
CA ARG A 55 -4.73 28.55 14.35
C ARG A 55 -6.14 28.00 14.54
N HIS A 56 -6.82 27.75 13.43
CA HIS A 56 -8.04 26.95 13.39
C HIS A 56 -7.90 25.86 12.33
N VAL A 57 -8.71 24.83 12.44
CA VAL A 57 -8.68 23.69 11.53
C VAL A 57 -9.94 23.74 10.66
N GLU A 58 -9.74 23.81 9.36
CA GLU A 58 -10.83 23.67 8.40
C GLU A 58 -10.76 22.30 7.73
N TRP A 59 -11.93 21.80 7.33
CA TRP A 59 -12.04 20.60 6.52
C TRP A 59 -11.94 21.00 5.06
N ASP A 60 -11.01 20.37 4.36
CA ASP A 60 -10.80 20.53 2.93
C ASP A 60 -11.06 19.19 2.23
N THR A 61 -11.70 19.23 1.06
CA THR A 61 -11.98 18.04 0.25
C THR A 61 -11.21 18.15 -1.05
N VAL A 62 -10.32 17.21 -1.26
CA VAL A 62 -9.54 17.10 -2.50
C VAL A 62 -10.13 15.99 -3.34
N GLY A 63 -10.37 16.29 -4.62
CA GLY A 63 -10.85 15.33 -5.60
C GLY A 63 -9.70 14.82 -6.47
N GLY A 64 -9.75 13.54 -6.81
CA GLY A 64 -8.85 12.89 -7.76
C GLY A 64 -9.52 11.73 -8.46
N SER A 65 -8.78 11.07 -9.32
CA SER A 65 -9.21 9.86 -10.00
C SER A 65 -8.47 8.63 -9.47
N GLY A 66 -8.99 7.46 -9.78
CA GLY A 66 -8.33 6.18 -9.52
C GLY A 66 -8.69 5.16 -10.58
N VAL A 67 -7.97 4.07 -10.59
CA VAL A 67 -8.11 2.97 -11.55
C VAL A 67 -8.33 1.67 -10.79
N VAL A 68 -9.42 0.97 -11.10
CA VAL A 68 -9.68 -0.38 -10.56
C VAL A 68 -8.71 -1.35 -11.21
N VAL A 69 -7.86 -1.97 -10.39
CA VAL A 69 -6.81 -2.91 -10.82
C VAL A 69 -7.13 -4.36 -10.51
N ASP A 70 -8.11 -4.60 -9.64
CA ASP A 70 -8.64 -5.92 -9.33
C ASP A 70 -10.15 -5.87 -9.07
N LYS A 71 -10.87 -6.89 -9.54
CA LYS A 71 -12.33 -6.99 -9.48
C LYS A 71 -12.89 -6.97 -8.05
N SER A 72 -12.10 -7.33 -7.06
CA SER A 72 -12.49 -7.29 -5.64
C SER A 72 -12.47 -5.89 -5.03
N GLY A 73 -12.10 -4.84 -5.80
CA GLY A 73 -12.18 -3.46 -5.36
C GLY A 73 -10.84 -2.83 -4.94
N TYR A 74 -9.71 -3.34 -5.43
CA TYR A 74 -8.43 -2.64 -5.31
C TYR A 74 -8.30 -1.56 -6.38
N ILE A 75 -7.86 -0.39 -5.95
CA ILE A 75 -7.79 0.84 -6.76
C ILE A 75 -6.43 1.47 -6.59
N VAL A 76 -5.76 1.76 -7.71
CA VAL A 76 -4.53 2.55 -7.75
C VAL A 76 -4.88 4.01 -8.00
N THR A 77 -4.20 4.89 -7.30
CA THR A 77 -4.28 6.34 -7.47
C THR A 77 -2.93 6.99 -7.13
N ASN A 78 -2.84 8.30 -7.21
CA ASN A 78 -1.65 9.01 -6.72
C ASN A 78 -1.65 9.13 -5.19
N HIS A 79 -0.45 9.12 -4.61
CA HIS A 79 -0.27 9.36 -3.17
C HIS A 79 -0.79 10.75 -2.77
N HIS A 80 -0.49 11.80 -3.53
CA HIS A 80 -0.92 13.17 -3.21
C HIS A 80 -2.45 13.35 -3.16
N VAL A 81 -3.21 12.47 -3.84
CA VAL A 81 -4.70 12.43 -3.75
C VAL A 81 -5.14 11.94 -2.37
N THR A 82 -4.41 11.01 -1.77
CA THR A 82 -4.77 10.34 -0.50
C THR A 82 -4.01 10.86 0.71
N ALA A 83 -2.96 11.67 0.51
CA ALA A 83 -2.10 12.19 1.58
C ALA A 83 -2.91 12.97 2.62
N ASP A 84 -2.64 12.70 3.90
CA ASP A 84 -3.28 13.33 5.06
C ASP A 84 -4.82 13.17 5.12
N ALA A 85 -5.40 12.30 4.29
CA ALA A 85 -6.82 12.04 4.29
C ALA A 85 -7.24 11.31 5.59
N ARG A 86 -8.22 11.85 6.29
CA ARG A 86 -8.88 11.17 7.41
C ARG A 86 -10.03 10.28 6.95
N LYS A 87 -10.62 10.63 5.82
CA LYS A 87 -11.70 9.87 5.22
C LYS A 87 -11.52 9.85 3.72
N LEU A 88 -11.66 8.66 3.15
CA LEU A 88 -11.61 8.42 1.72
C LEU A 88 -12.96 7.86 1.27
N VAL A 89 -13.49 8.40 0.18
CA VAL A 89 -14.71 7.92 -0.46
C VAL A 89 -14.45 7.76 -1.94
N VAL A 90 -14.75 6.58 -2.46
CA VAL A 90 -14.68 6.26 -3.88
C VAL A 90 -16.08 6.25 -4.47
N THR A 91 -16.24 6.92 -5.61
CA THR A 91 -17.51 6.91 -6.38
C THR A 91 -17.28 6.13 -7.67
N LEU A 92 -18.09 5.09 -7.85
CA LEU A 92 -18.18 4.30 -9.09
C LEU A 92 -19.25 4.88 -10.00
N PHE A 93 -19.00 4.87 -11.31
CA PHE A 93 -19.92 5.34 -12.35
C PHE A 93 -20.13 4.19 -13.34
N GLU A 94 -21.21 3.46 -13.15
CA GLU A 94 -21.61 2.37 -14.03
C GLU A 94 -22.63 2.88 -15.05
N GLU A 95 -22.57 2.35 -16.26
CA GLU A 95 -23.50 2.75 -17.35
C GLU A 95 -24.93 2.37 -16.99
N GLY A 96 -25.85 3.32 -17.12
CA GLY A 96 -27.26 3.11 -16.80
C GLY A 96 -27.63 3.05 -15.31
N ALA A 97 -26.65 3.22 -14.40
CA ALA A 97 -26.89 3.23 -12.96
C ALA A 97 -26.58 4.60 -12.33
N ALA A 98 -27.19 4.87 -11.17
CA ALA A 98 -26.81 6.02 -10.37
C ALA A 98 -25.39 5.81 -9.77
N PRO A 99 -24.59 6.88 -9.62
CA PRO A 99 -23.28 6.79 -9.01
C PRO A 99 -23.36 6.15 -7.62
N ARG A 100 -22.48 5.18 -7.33
CA ARG A 100 -22.40 4.50 -6.05
C ARG A 100 -21.16 4.96 -5.28
N ARG A 101 -21.35 5.29 -4.01
CA ARG A 101 -20.29 5.79 -3.13
C ARG A 101 -19.90 4.74 -2.10
N TYR A 102 -18.61 4.44 -2.01
CA TYR A 102 -18.04 3.46 -1.10
C TYR A 102 -17.03 4.11 -0.18
N PRO A 103 -17.07 3.84 1.13
CA PRO A 103 -15.93 4.13 2.00
C PRO A 103 -14.71 3.36 1.50
N ALA A 104 -13.57 4.05 1.45
CA ALA A 104 -12.33 3.43 1.01
C ALA A 104 -11.29 3.41 2.13
N SER A 105 -10.52 2.33 2.18
CA SER A 105 -9.37 2.18 3.07
C SER A 105 -8.09 2.37 2.30
N LEU A 106 -7.16 3.19 2.81
CA LEU A 106 -5.79 3.25 2.32
C LEU A 106 -5.07 1.97 2.79
N ILE A 107 -4.68 1.14 1.85
CA ILE A 107 -3.98 -0.10 2.14
C ILE A 107 -2.48 0.16 2.30
N SER A 108 -1.90 0.86 1.33
CA SER A 108 -0.48 1.20 1.33
C SER A 108 -0.23 2.39 0.40
N SER A 109 0.92 3.05 0.55
CA SER A 109 1.35 4.11 -0.36
C SER A 109 2.86 4.15 -0.53
N ALA A 110 3.30 4.63 -1.68
CA ALA A 110 4.69 4.91 -2.04
C ALA A 110 4.82 6.41 -2.33
N PRO A 111 5.10 7.26 -1.32
CA PRO A 111 5.18 8.70 -1.49
C PRO A 111 6.21 9.15 -2.53
N HIS A 112 7.36 8.46 -2.61
CA HIS A 112 8.43 8.78 -3.56
C HIS A 112 8.05 8.52 -5.02
N ASP A 113 7.12 7.58 -5.26
CA ASP A 113 6.59 7.25 -6.58
C ASP A 113 5.25 7.92 -6.85
N ASP A 114 4.72 8.66 -5.88
CA ASP A 114 3.39 9.26 -5.91
C ASP A 114 2.28 8.26 -6.24
N LEU A 115 2.35 7.06 -5.68
CA LEU A 115 1.35 6.01 -5.85
C LEU A 115 0.72 5.61 -4.51
N ALA A 116 -0.55 5.24 -4.55
CA ALA A 116 -1.28 4.69 -3.41
C ALA A 116 -2.24 3.60 -3.86
N LEU A 117 -2.46 2.63 -2.97
CA LEU A 117 -3.38 1.53 -3.15
C LEU A 117 -4.53 1.67 -2.16
N LEU A 118 -5.75 1.71 -2.69
CA LEU A 118 -6.99 1.76 -1.92
C LEU A 118 -7.76 0.45 -2.04
N LYS A 119 -8.65 0.19 -1.08
CA LYS A 119 -9.61 -0.91 -1.11
C LYS A 119 -11.02 -0.38 -0.81
N ILE A 120 -11.97 -0.81 -1.60
CA ILE A 120 -13.40 -0.66 -1.34
C ILE A 120 -14.07 -2.04 -1.24
N GLU A 121 -15.15 -2.14 -0.49
CA GLU A 121 -15.96 -3.35 -0.42
C GLU A 121 -17.19 -3.15 -1.32
N ALA A 122 -17.07 -3.65 -2.56
CA ALA A 122 -18.18 -3.64 -3.51
C ALA A 122 -19.01 -4.93 -3.40
N GLU A 123 -20.30 -4.84 -3.68
CA GLU A 123 -21.22 -5.97 -3.59
C GLU A 123 -21.13 -6.93 -4.79
N HIS A 124 -20.36 -6.56 -5.82
CA HIS A 124 -20.19 -7.32 -7.07
C HIS A 124 -18.78 -7.12 -7.63
N ASP A 125 -18.38 -8.00 -8.55
CA ASP A 125 -17.11 -7.89 -9.27
C ASP A 125 -17.07 -6.60 -10.10
N LEU A 126 -16.00 -5.80 -9.91
CA LEU A 126 -15.81 -4.53 -10.61
C LEU A 126 -15.17 -4.72 -11.97
N ALA A 127 -15.41 -3.76 -12.87
CA ALA A 127 -14.66 -3.65 -14.12
C ALA A 127 -13.21 -3.28 -13.82
N VAL A 128 -12.27 -4.01 -14.42
CA VAL A 128 -10.82 -3.84 -14.23
C VAL A 128 -10.22 -3.24 -15.49
N ILE A 129 -9.23 -2.36 -15.31
CA ILE A 129 -8.49 -1.78 -16.43
C ILE A 129 -7.59 -2.84 -17.08
N PHE A 130 -7.51 -2.82 -18.41
CA PHE A 130 -6.52 -3.60 -19.13
C PHE A 130 -5.16 -2.94 -19.03
N ARG A 131 -4.17 -3.67 -18.53
CA ARG A 131 -2.78 -3.21 -18.44
C ARG A 131 -2.05 -3.47 -19.76
N GLY A 132 -1.35 -2.46 -20.26
CA GLY A 132 -0.42 -2.55 -21.36
C GLY A 132 1.02 -2.67 -20.87
N THR A 133 1.95 -2.21 -21.69
CA THR A 133 3.37 -2.07 -21.32
C THR A 133 3.84 -0.63 -21.62
N SER A 134 4.85 -0.16 -20.93
CA SER A 134 5.47 1.15 -21.18
C SER A 134 6.89 1.04 -21.77
N SER A 135 7.37 -0.16 -22.01
CA SER A 135 8.71 -0.42 -22.55
C SER A 135 8.82 -0.27 -24.08
N ASP A 136 7.70 -0.31 -24.80
CA ASP A 136 7.63 -0.25 -26.26
C ASP A 136 6.95 1.01 -26.81
N LEU A 137 6.72 2.01 -25.97
CA LEU A 137 6.05 3.26 -26.33
C LEU A 137 6.81 4.07 -27.38
N MET A 138 6.06 4.71 -28.29
CA MET A 138 6.60 5.50 -29.40
C MET A 138 6.24 6.97 -29.27
N LEU A 139 7.18 7.85 -29.63
CA LEU A 139 6.91 9.28 -29.76
C LEU A 139 5.86 9.50 -30.88
N GLY A 140 4.85 10.33 -30.60
CA GLY A 140 3.75 10.57 -31.52
C GLY A 140 2.60 9.56 -31.45
N GLU A 141 2.72 8.52 -30.62
CA GLU A 141 1.65 7.55 -30.37
C GLU A 141 0.43 8.24 -29.75
N THR A 142 -0.76 7.97 -30.28
CA THR A 142 -2.01 8.54 -29.76
C THR A 142 -2.34 7.98 -28.39
N VAL A 143 -2.62 8.87 -27.45
CA VAL A 143 -2.99 8.51 -26.07
C VAL A 143 -4.29 9.17 -25.65
N VAL A 144 -4.98 8.53 -24.70
CA VAL A 144 -6.24 8.98 -24.12
C VAL A 144 -6.10 9.02 -22.60
N ALA A 145 -6.26 10.19 -22.01
CA ALA A 145 -6.34 10.34 -20.56
C ALA A 145 -7.80 10.39 -20.12
N ILE A 146 -8.13 9.63 -19.08
CA ILE A 146 -9.47 9.62 -18.48
C ILE A 146 -9.36 9.99 -17.01
N GLY A 147 -10.26 10.85 -16.56
CA GLY A 147 -10.39 11.23 -15.16
C GLY A 147 -11.81 11.64 -14.83
N ASN A 148 -12.03 11.99 -13.56
CA ASN A 148 -13.30 12.51 -13.09
C ASN A 148 -13.08 13.71 -12.16
N PRO A 149 -12.79 14.89 -12.71
CA PRO A 149 -12.31 16.04 -11.94
C PRO A 149 -13.30 16.60 -10.90
N LEU A 150 -14.60 16.36 -11.07
CA LEU A 150 -15.64 16.95 -10.22
C LEU A 150 -16.63 15.92 -9.65
N GLY A 151 -16.37 14.63 -9.84
CA GLY A 151 -17.28 13.59 -9.35
C GLY A 151 -18.65 13.57 -10.03
N GLN A 152 -18.85 14.33 -11.09
CA GLN A 152 -20.14 14.43 -11.80
C GLN A 152 -20.14 13.61 -13.09
N THR A 153 -19.12 13.81 -13.93
CA THR A 153 -18.96 13.12 -15.21
C THR A 153 -17.51 12.83 -15.50
N LYS A 154 -17.24 11.73 -16.18
CA LYS A 154 -15.90 11.40 -16.64
C LYS A 154 -15.45 12.38 -17.71
N THR A 155 -14.23 12.87 -17.59
CA THR A 155 -13.57 13.71 -18.59
C THR A 155 -12.61 12.86 -19.39
N VAL A 156 -12.66 12.99 -20.71
CA VAL A 156 -11.76 12.32 -21.65
C VAL A 156 -10.99 13.39 -22.40
N SER A 157 -9.67 13.30 -22.40
CA SER A 157 -8.78 14.09 -23.23
C SER A 157 -7.90 13.18 -24.07
N ALA A 158 -7.56 13.62 -25.28
CA ALA A 158 -6.69 12.86 -26.16
C ALA A 158 -5.53 13.75 -26.63
N GLY A 159 -4.40 13.12 -26.89
CA GLY A 159 -3.18 13.74 -27.36
C GLY A 159 -2.22 12.68 -27.86
N ILE A 160 -0.94 12.98 -27.79
CA ILE A 160 0.13 12.08 -28.19
C ILE A 160 1.19 11.94 -27.08
N ILE A 161 2.01 10.93 -27.18
CA ILE A 161 3.27 10.87 -26.42
C ILE A 161 4.23 11.91 -26.98
N SER A 162 4.43 12.98 -26.20
CA SER A 162 5.31 14.09 -26.59
C SER A 162 6.76 13.90 -26.12
N GLY A 163 6.98 12.99 -25.17
CA GLY A 163 8.31 12.66 -24.65
C GLY A 163 8.31 11.40 -23.81
N LEU A 164 9.44 10.73 -23.78
CA LEU A 164 9.70 9.54 -22.97
C LEU A 164 10.88 9.77 -22.04
N ASN A 165 10.95 9.01 -20.95
CA ASN A 165 12.05 9.06 -19.97
C ASN A 165 12.30 10.48 -19.43
N ARG A 166 11.23 11.20 -19.07
CA ARG A 166 11.33 12.55 -18.53
C ARG A 166 11.52 12.53 -17.02
N ASP A 167 12.53 13.25 -16.56
CA ASP A 167 12.73 13.49 -15.13
C ASP A 167 12.07 14.83 -14.76
N LEU A 168 11.39 14.85 -13.62
CA LEU A 168 10.68 16.02 -13.11
C LEU A 168 10.96 16.18 -11.61
N ASP A 169 11.54 17.33 -11.25
CA ASP A 169 11.70 17.74 -9.86
C ASP A 169 10.53 18.63 -9.43
N VAL A 170 9.85 18.26 -8.34
CA VAL A 170 8.77 19.03 -7.71
C VAL A 170 9.23 19.48 -6.32
N PRO A 171 10.03 20.54 -6.22
CA PRO A 171 10.70 20.93 -4.98
C PRO A 171 9.74 21.47 -3.91
N LEU A 172 8.55 21.95 -4.30
CA LEU A 172 7.53 22.47 -3.37
C LEU A 172 6.64 21.37 -2.77
N ALA A 173 6.73 20.13 -3.25
CA ALA A 173 6.07 18.99 -2.61
C ALA A 173 6.71 18.73 -1.24
N GLN A 174 5.93 18.23 -0.29
CA GLN A 174 6.42 17.83 1.02
C GLN A 174 6.11 16.34 1.30
N PRO A 175 7.14 15.47 1.28
CA PRO A 175 8.56 15.74 0.96
C PRO A 175 8.76 16.11 -0.52
N PRO A 176 9.89 16.74 -0.91
CA PRO A 176 10.22 17.03 -2.30
C PRO A 176 10.18 15.76 -3.15
N LEU A 177 9.46 15.81 -4.28
CA LEU A 177 9.34 14.68 -5.20
C LEU A 177 10.30 14.82 -6.36
N LYS A 178 10.92 13.69 -6.72
CA LYS A 178 11.79 13.57 -7.89
C LYS A 178 11.32 12.37 -8.71
N PHE A 179 10.55 12.67 -9.72
CA PHE A 179 10.11 11.66 -10.66
C PHE A 179 11.18 11.36 -11.70
N LYS A 180 11.33 10.09 -12.03
CA LYS A 180 12.23 9.63 -13.10
C LYS A 180 11.45 8.83 -14.13
N GLY A 181 11.87 9.01 -15.39
CA GLY A 181 11.36 8.18 -16.49
C GLY A 181 9.90 8.39 -16.84
N LEU A 182 9.30 9.55 -16.54
CA LEU A 182 7.90 9.83 -16.84
C LEU A 182 7.61 9.85 -18.34
N ILE A 183 6.35 9.50 -18.69
CA ILE A 183 5.76 9.73 -20.00
C ILE A 183 5.28 11.19 -20.03
N GLN A 184 5.70 11.95 -21.05
CA GLN A 184 5.16 13.29 -21.32
C GLN A 184 4.10 13.20 -22.42
N THR A 185 2.98 13.91 -22.23
CA THR A 185 1.88 13.98 -23.21
C THR A 185 1.35 15.42 -23.33
N ASP A 186 0.78 15.75 -24.48
CA ASP A 186 0.01 16.97 -24.70
C ASP A 186 -1.50 16.77 -24.49
N ALA A 187 -1.94 15.55 -24.20
CA ALA A 187 -3.29 15.33 -23.68
C ALA A 187 -3.52 16.19 -22.44
N ALA A 188 -4.66 16.88 -22.38
CA ALA A 188 -4.94 17.81 -21.28
C ALA A 188 -5.04 17.06 -19.95
N ILE A 189 -4.04 17.23 -19.10
CA ILE A 189 -4.03 16.76 -17.70
C ILE A 189 -4.34 17.98 -16.83
N ASN A 190 -5.41 17.87 -16.05
CA ASN A 190 -5.90 18.92 -15.15
C ASN A 190 -6.15 18.36 -13.75
N PRO A 191 -6.26 19.20 -12.71
CA PRO A 191 -6.69 18.77 -11.39
C PRO A 191 -7.96 17.93 -11.48
N GLY A 192 -7.90 16.71 -10.91
CA GLY A 192 -8.96 15.71 -10.99
C GLY A 192 -8.70 14.57 -11.98
N ASN A 193 -7.82 14.72 -12.98
CA ASN A 193 -7.35 13.58 -13.80
C ASN A 193 -6.20 12.82 -13.11
N SER A 194 -5.54 13.41 -12.12
CA SER A 194 -4.48 12.77 -11.32
C SER A 194 -5.00 11.47 -10.70
N GLY A 195 -4.23 10.39 -10.83
CA GLY A 195 -4.59 9.04 -10.42
C GLY A 195 -5.42 8.26 -11.44
N GLY A 196 -5.94 8.92 -12.48
CA GLY A 196 -6.60 8.25 -13.60
C GLY A 196 -5.60 7.67 -14.62
N PRO A 197 -6.06 6.80 -15.53
CA PRO A 197 -5.20 6.15 -16.49
C PRO A 197 -4.82 7.07 -17.67
N LEU A 198 -3.60 6.89 -18.17
CA LEU A 198 -3.20 7.20 -19.53
C LEU A 198 -3.29 5.90 -20.34
N LEU A 199 -4.00 5.92 -21.45
CA LEU A 199 -4.32 4.75 -22.27
C LEU A 199 -3.72 4.87 -23.66
N ASN A 200 -3.30 3.78 -24.26
CA ASN A 200 -3.02 3.70 -25.69
C ASN A 200 -4.32 3.57 -26.50
N ILE A 201 -4.21 3.56 -27.83
CA ILE A 201 -5.35 3.50 -28.73
C ILE A 201 -6.08 2.12 -28.72
N GLU A 202 -5.50 1.09 -28.09
CA GLU A 202 -6.10 -0.23 -27.86
C GLU A 202 -6.92 -0.26 -26.55
N GLY A 203 -6.88 0.82 -25.77
CA GLY A 203 -7.55 0.94 -24.48
C GLY A 203 -6.80 0.21 -23.35
N GLN A 204 -5.51 0.03 -23.49
CA GLN A 204 -4.63 -0.51 -22.46
C GLN A 204 -3.99 0.63 -21.69
N MET A 205 -3.91 0.49 -20.38
CA MET A 205 -3.25 1.45 -19.51
C MET A 205 -1.73 1.37 -19.70
N ILE A 206 -1.14 2.47 -20.13
CA ILE A 206 0.31 2.64 -20.29
C ILE A 206 0.93 3.52 -19.19
N GLY A 207 0.10 4.18 -18.38
CA GLY A 207 0.57 4.96 -17.24
C GLY A 207 -0.56 5.49 -16.36
N ILE A 208 -0.19 6.11 -15.24
CA ILE A 208 -1.08 6.83 -14.33
C ILE A 208 -0.77 8.32 -14.43
N ASN A 209 -1.79 9.14 -14.77
CA ASN A 209 -1.66 10.60 -14.84
C ASN A 209 -1.28 11.15 -13.46
N THR A 210 -0.27 12.03 -13.38
CA THR A 210 0.19 12.53 -12.07
C THR A 210 0.34 14.04 -12.02
N ALA A 211 1.27 14.62 -12.73
CA ALA A 211 1.67 15.99 -12.55
C ALA A 211 1.42 16.83 -13.81
N ILE A 212 1.19 18.11 -13.57
CA ILE A 212 1.34 19.18 -14.54
C ILE A 212 2.49 20.07 -14.08
N ARG A 213 3.30 20.54 -15.01
CA ARG A 213 4.30 21.56 -14.70
C ARG A 213 3.59 22.92 -14.61
N GLU A 214 3.56 23.51 -13.41
CA GLU A 214 2.99 24.85 -13.24
C GLU A 214 3.64 25.85 -14.21
N GLY A 215 2.80 26.61 -14.94
CA GLY A 215 3.24 27.60 -15.91
C GLY A 215 3.66 27.04 -17.27
N ALA A 216 3.49 25.74 -17.54
CA ALA A 216 3.71 25.16 -18.86
C ALA A 216 2.36 24.69 -19.44
N GLU A 217 1.95 25.27 -20.56
CA GLU A 217 0.77 24.82 -21.29
C GLU A 217 1.06 23.53 -22.06
N ASN A 218 0.09 22.60 -22.10
CA ASN A 218 0.14 21.35 -22.87
C ASN A 218 1.32 20.43 -22.49
N MET A 219 1.69 20.38 -21.20
CA MET A 219 2.72 19.48 -20.68
C MET A 219 2.17 18.67 -19.52
N GLY A 220 1.52 17.56 -19.84
CA GLY A 220 1.09 16.55 -18.88
C GLY A 220 2.14 15.44 -18.68
N PHE A 221 2.12 14.80 -17.52
CA PHE A 221 3.01 13.68 -17.20
C PHE A 221 2.23 12.51 -16.64
N ALA A 222 2.72 11.31 -16.94
CA ALA A 222 2.19 10.08 -16.38
C ALA A 222 3.33 9.15 -15.90
N ILE A 223 3.08 8.44 -14.81
CA ILE A 223 3.95 7.40 -14.28
C ILE A 223 3.79 6.17 -15.19
N PRO A 224 4.87 5.64 -15.81
CA PRO A 224 4.79 4.48 -16.69
C PRO A 224 4.17 3.25 -16.02
N VAL A 225 3.38 2.47 -16.75
CA VAL A 225 2.68 1.30 -16.20
C VAL A 225 3.66 0.25 -15.65
N ASP A 226 4.81 0.04 -16.29
CA ASP A 226 5.82 -0.91 -15.80
C ASP A 226 6.35 -0.48 -14.42
N ARG A 227 6.52 0.84 -14.18
CA ARG A 227 6.85 1.37 -12.86
C ARG A 227 5.69 1.21 -11.86
N VAL A 228 4.46 1.46 -12.29
CA VAL A 228 3.27 1.22 -11.46
C VAL A 228 3.22 -0.24 -11.01
N GLU A 229 3.47 -1.20 -11.90
CA GLU A 229 3.47 -2.62 -11.56
C GLU A 229 4.61 -3.01 -10.60
N GLU A 230 5.80 -2.42 -10.78
CA GLU A 230 6.92 -2.62 -9.87
C GLU A 230 6.56 -2.15 -8.46
N VAL A 231 6.06 -0.91 -8.33
CA VAL A 231 5.65 -0.33 -7.06
C VAL A 231 4.47 -1.10 -6.46
N LEU A 232 3.49 -1.54 -7.27
CA LEU A 232 2.39 -2.35 -6.77
C LEU A 232 2.87 -3.67 -6.17
N ARG A 233 3.86 -4.34 -6.76
CA ARG A 233 4.45 -5.54 -6.16
C ARG A 233 5.00 -5.27 -4.77
N ASP A 234 5.64 -4.12 -4.56
CA ASP A 234 6.17 -3.71 -3.26
C ASP A 234 5.03 -3.34 -2.29
N LEU A 235 4.03 -2.56 -2.74
CA LEU A 235 2.85 -2.20 -1.95
C LEU A 235 1.99 -3.41 -1.57
N LEU A 236 1.96 -4.43 -2.42
CA LEU A 236 1.24 -5.69 -2.21
C LEU A 236 2.12 -6.73 -1.50
N SER A 237 3.40 -6.43 -1.23
CA SER A 237 4.30 -7.40 -0.62
C SER A 237 3.80 -7.83 0.77
N PRO A 238 4.11 -9.04 1.23
CA PRO A 238 3.77 -9.47 2.58
C PRO A 238 4.28 -8.51 3.67
N SER A 239 5.35 -7.78 3.37
CA SER A 239 5.88 -6.73 4.27
C SER A 239 4.95 -5.51 4.38
N ALA A 240 4.05 -5.27 3.43
CA ALA A 240 3.03 -4.22 3.51
C ALA A 240 1.80 -4.65 4.34
N SER A 241 1.61 -5.95 4.58
CA SER A 241 0.51 -6.46 5.41
C SER A 241 0.60 -5.93 6.84
N ARG A 242 -0.54 -5.50 7.38
CA ARG A 242 -0.63 -5.05 8.78
C ARG A 242 -0.37 -6.19 9.77
N ALA A 243 -0.81 -7.41 9.43
CA ALA A 243 -0.63 -8.60 10.26
C ALA A 243 0.56 -9.43 9.80
N TRP A 244 1.38 -9.83 10.76
CA TRP A 244 2.48 -10.76 10.56
C TRP A 244 2.10 -12.14 11.12
N PHE A 245 2.25 -13.16 10.30
CA PHE A 245 1.92 -14.55 10.67
C PHE A 245 3.14 -15.42 10.86
N GLY A 246 4.31 -14.99 10.39
CA GLY A 246 5.58 -15.72 10.52
C GLY A 246 5.78 -16.81 9.49
N PHE A 247 5.10 -16.75 8.36
CA PHE A 247 5.35 -17.58 7.19
C PHE A 247 5.24 -16.76 5.92
N ASP A 248 5.85 -17.26 4.85
CA ASP A 248 5.65 -16.76 3.49
C ASP A 248 5.57 -17.92 2.50
N VAL A 249 5.09 -17.64 1.28
CA VAL A 249 4.96 -18.62 0.21
C VAL A 249 5.75 -18.19 -1.01
N ASP A 250 6.15 -19.16 -1.84
CA ASP A 250 6.70 -18.87 -3.17
C ASP A 250 5.58 -18.35 -4.09
N ASP A 251 5.36 -17.06 -4.03
CA ASP A 251 4.30 -16.37 -4.77
C ASP A 251 4.58 -16.19 -6.27
N LYS A 252 5.77 -16.57 -6.71
CA LYS A 252 6.17 -16.50 -8.14
C LYS A 252 5.86 -17.77 -8.91
N SER A 253 5.72 -18.91 -8.23
CA SER A 253 5.57 -20.18 -8.93
C SER A 253 4.59 -21.15 -8.29
N THR A 254 4.87 -21.65 -7.09
CA THR A 254 4.20 -22.84 -6.54
C THR A 254 3.16 -22.56 -5.49
N LEU A 255 3.15 -21.38 -4.89
CA LEU A 255 2.39 -21.02 -3.69
C LEU A 255 2.69 -21.92 -2.49
N CYS A 256 3.82 -22.60 -2.48
CA CYS A 256 4.24 -23.43 -1.36
C CYS A 256 4.86 -22.58 -0.26
N VAL A 257 4.59 -22.94 1.00
CA VAL A 257 5.23 -22.31 2.16
C VAL A 257 6.73 -22.55 2.06
N ASN A 258 7.48 -21.47 1.77
CA ASN A 258 8.93 -21.50 1.59
C ASN A 258 9.70 -20.87 2.75
N GLU A 259 9.00 -20.14 3.61
CA GLU A 259 9.56 -19.56 4.83
C GLU A 259 8.58 -19.80 5.99
N LEU A 260 9.13 -20.23 7.14
CA LEU A 260 8.38 -20.41 8.37
C LEU A 260 9.29 -20.07 9.56
N VAL A 261 8.96 -19.02 10.28
CA VAL A 261 9.75 -18.57 11.43
C VAL A 261 9.43 -19.44 12.65
N PRO A 262 10.40 -20.15 13.22
CA PRO A 262 10.17 -20.98 14.42
C PRO A 262 9.62 -20.17 15.59
N GLY A 263 8.56 -20.66 16.23
CA GLY A 263 7.87 -19.99 17.32
C GLY A 263 6.90 -18.89 16.90
N SER A 264 6.76 -18.62 15.59
CA SER A 264 5.76 -17.70 15.04
C SER A 264 4.33 -18.22 15.20
N PRO A 265 3.30 -17.35 15.04
CA PRO A 265 1.90 -17.78 15.07
C PRO A 265 1.59 -18.95 14.12
N ALA A 266 2.11 -18.94 12.90
CA ALA A 266 1.91 -20.01 11.94
C ALA A 266 2.61 -21.31 12.36
N ALA A 267 3.85 -21.23 12.88
CA ALA A 267 4.57 -22.40 13.38
C ALA A 267 3.88 -23.01 14.61
N LEU A 268 3.39 -22.17 15.53
CA LEU A 268 2.62 -22.62 16.70
C LEU A 268 1.28 -23.26 16.31
N ALA A 269 0.66 -22.80 15.21
CA ALA A 269 -0.52 -23.43 14.64
C ALA A 269 -0.21 -24.78 13.92
N GLY A 270 1.06 -25.16 13.81
CA GLY A 270 1.50 -26.42 13.21
C GLY A 270 1.61 -26.38 11.67
N MET A 271 1.77 -25.21 11.06
CA MET A 271 2.10 -25.11 9.63
C MET A 271 3.44 -25.77 9.35
N GLU A 272 3.60 -26.29 8.15
CA GLU A 272 4.81 -26.98 7.71
C GLU A 272 5.32 -26.39 6.37
N LEU A 273 6.64 -26.37 6.18
CA LEU A 273 7.26 -25.97 4.92
C LEU A 273 6.86 -26.90 3.78
N GLY A 274 6.76 -26.38 2.57
CA GLY A 274 6.44 -27.12 1.36
C GLY A 274 4.95 -27.37 1.13
N TYR A 275 4.06 -27.04 2.08
CA TYR A 275 2.62 -27.15 1.89
C TYR A 275 2.13 -26.03 0.98
N ARG A 276 1.25 -26.37 0.02
CA ARG A 276 0.74 -25.38 -0.96
C ARG A 276 -0.49 -24.66 -0.42
N LEU A 277 -0.49 -23.33 -0.47
CA LEU A 277 -1.63 -22.50 -0.12
C LEU A 277 -2.74 -22.64 -1.16
N LEU A 278 -3.96 -22.95 -0.70
CA LEU A 278 -5.16 -23.10 -1.50
C LEU A 278 -6.17 -21.98 -1.30
N ALA A 279 -6.34 -21.50 -0.06
CA ALA A 279 -7.31 -20.46 0.26
C ALA A 279 -6.89 -19.64 1.49
N ILE A 280 -7.38 -18.39 1.55
CA ILE A 280 -7.32 -17.51 2.72
C ILE A 280 -8.75 -17.08 3.04
N ASN A 281 -9.21 -17.30 4.27
CA ASN A 281 -10.58 -17.00 4.71
C ASN A 281 -11.64 -17.50 3.72
N ASP A 282 -11.49 -18.76 3.28
CA ASP A 282 -12.34 -19.45 2.30
C ASP A 282 -12.28 -18.87 0.87
N THR A 283 -11.51 -17.80 0.61
CA THR A 283 -11.27 -17.28 -0.72
C THR A 283 -10.16 -18.09 -1.42
N PRO A 284 -10.45 -18.78 -2.54
CA PRO A 284 -9.45 -19.56 -3.26
C PRO A 284 -8.32 -18.71 -3.80
N ILE A 285 -7.08 -19.15 -3.59
CA ILE A 285 -5.85 -18.51 -4.09
C ILE A 285 -5.34 -19.30 -5.29
N LYS A 286 -5.24 -18.64 -6.45
CA LYS A 286 -4.83 -19.27 -7.70
C LYS A 286 -3.38 -18.96 -8.08
N ASP A 287 -2.90 -17.80 -7.70
CA ASP A 287 -1.60 -17.25 -8.05
C ASP A 287 -1.06 -16.32 -6.96
N GLY A 288 0.14 -15.82 -7.17
CA GLY A 288 0.82 -14.94 -6.21
C GLY A 288 0.15 -13.58 -6.05
N GLU A 289 -0.51 -13.05 -7.09
CA GLU A 289 -1.26 -11.80 -6.98
C GLU A 289 -2.46 -12.01 -6.05
N GLY A 290 -3.23 -13.08 -6.24
CA GLY A 290 -4.32 -13.45 -5.34
C GLY A 290 -3.87 -13.67 -3.90
N TYR A 291 -2.69 -14.28 -3.69
CA TYR A 291 -2.09 -14.40 -2.36
C TYR A 291 -1.84 -13.03 -1.73
N ARG A 292 -1.15 -12.13 -2.44
CA ARG A 292 -0.82 -10.80 -1.93
C ARG A 292 -2.08 -9.99 -1.61
N LEU A 293 -3.03 -9.95 -2.54
CA LEU A 293 -4.29 -9.21 -2.38
C LEU A 293 -5.11 -9.70 -1.18
N ASN A 294 -5.23 -11.02 -0.97
CA ASN A 294 -6.02 -11.56 0.13
C ASN A 294 -5.29 -11.54 1.48
N ARG A 295 -3.98 -11.33 1.49
CA ARG A 295 -3.20 -11.17 2.73
C ARG A 295 -3.23 -9.75 3.28
N LEU A 296 -3.30 -8.73 2.42
CA LEU A 296 -3.25 -7.32 2.80
C LEU A 296 -4.33 -6.87 3.80
N PRO A 297 -5.61 -7.26 3.67
CA PRO A 297 -6.66 -6.82 4.58
C PRO A 297 -6.60 -7.48 5.95
N LEU A 298 -5.75 -8.50 6.14
CA LEU A 298 -5.64 -9.19 7.41
C LEU A 298 -5.06 -8.26 8.48
N ALA A 299 -5.79 -8.10 9.58
CA ALA A 299 -5.41 -7.20 10.66
C ALA A 299 -4.70 -7.94 11.80
N PRO A 300 -3.79 -7.25 12.55
CA PRO A 300 -3.19 -7.83 13.74
C PRO A 300 -4.25 -8.11 14.81
N ASN A 301 -4.00 -9.14 15.62
CA ASN A 301 -4.88 -9.65 16.68
C ASN A 301 -6.22 -10.18 16.17
N GLN A 302 -6.33 -10.46 14.87
CA GLN A 302 -7.47 -11.14 14.27
C GLN A 302 -7.05 -12.52 13.77
N GLU A 303 -7.99 -13.46 13.84
CA GLU A 303 -7.82 -14.80 13.30
C GLU A 303 -7.97 -14.76 11.77
N ALA A 304 -7.07 -15.46 11.09
CA ALA A 304 -7.15 -15.74 9.66
C ALA A 304 -7.06 -17.24 9.44
N LYS A 305 -7.92 -17.75 8.55
CA LYS A 305 -7.94 -19.16 8.17
C LYS A 305 -7.14 -19.38 6.90
N PHE A 306 -6.14 -20.22 6.98
CA PHE A 306 -5.32 -20.63 5.83
C PHE A 306 -5.59 -22.10 5.51
N THR A 307 -6.03 -22.39 4.28
CA THR A 307 -6.19 -23.76 3.80
C THR A 307 -4.97 -24.15 2.97
N LEU A 308 -4.27 -25.19 3.36
CA LEU A 308 -3.07 -25.67 2.69
C LEU A 308 -3.21 -27.15 2.29
N ALA A 309 -2.75 -27.49 1.08
CA ALA A 309 -2.60 -28.85 0.62
C ALA A 309 -1.27 -29.44 1.11
N GLY A 310 -1.35 -30.56 1.80
CA GLY A 310 -0.18 -31.31 2.26
C GLY A 310 -0.23 -32.78 1.81
N PRO A 311 0.82 -33.58 2.11
CA PRO A 311 0.92 -34.99 1.70
C PRO A 311 -0.22 -35.88 2.22
N LYS A 312 -0.90 -35.44 3.30
CA LYS A 312 -2.00 -36.16 3.95
C LYS A 312 -3.37 -35.54 3.66
N GLY A 313 -3.48 -34.73 2.63
CA GLY A 313 -4.69 -33.99 2.27
C GLY A 313 -4.69 -32.53 2.76
N ASP A 314 -5.79 -31.84 2.47
CA ASP A 314 -5.94 -30.43 2.79
C ASP A 314 -6.15 -30.22 4.29
N ARG A 315 -5.54 -29.17 4.84
CA ARG A 315 -5.64 -28.78 6.24
C ARG A 315 -5.98 -27.31 6.38
N ASN A 316 -6.76 -27.02 7.39
CA ASN A 316 -7.09 -25.65 7.79
C ASN A 316 -6.27 -25.26 9.02
N TYR A 317 -5.64 -24.11 8.94
CA TYR A 317 -4.89 -23.49 10.03
C TYR A 317 -5.56 -22.16 10.38
N VAL A 318 -5.99 -22.02 11.63
CA VAL A 318 -6.49 -20.74 12.14
C VAL A 318 -5.35 -20.09 12.90
N VAL A 319 -4.94 -18.91 12.45
CA VAL A 319 -3.75 -18.24 12.95
C VAL A 319 -4.09 -16.81 13.32
N THR A 320 -3.78 -16.40 14.55
CA THR A 320 -3.90 -15.01 14.99
C THR A 320 -2.65 -14.24 14.59
N GLY A 321 -2.79 -13.26 13.71
CA GLY A 321 -1.67 -12.42 13.27
C GLY A 321 -1.16 -11.49 14.37
N TRP A 322 0.15 -11.29 14.45
CA TRP A 322 0.76 -10.25 15.29
C TRP A 322 0.83 -8.93 14.51
N ASP A 323 1.03 -7.82 15.22
CA ASP A 323 1.42 -6.58 14.55
C ASP A 323 2.83 -6.70 13.93
N ARG A 324 3.09 -5.85 12.95
CA ARG A 324 4.32 -5.93 12.17
C ARG A 324 5.58 -5.70 13.00
N ALA A 325 5.54 -4.73 13.93
CA ALA A 325 6.71 -4.40 14.74
C ALA A 325 7.10 -5.59 15.62
N ARG A 326 6.13 -6.21 16.31
CA ARG A 326 6.32 -7.45 17.07
C ARG A 326 6.87 -8.57 16.20
N GLY A 327 6.27 -8.76 15.02
CA GLY A 327 6.70 -9.80 14.08
C GLY A 327 8.13 -9.60 13.56
N THR A 328 8.51 -8.38 13.18
CA THR A 328 9.85 -8.04 12.73
C THR A 328 10.89 -8.30 13.83
N ILE A 329 10.64 -7.83 15.05
CA ILE A 329 11.53 -8.05 16.18
C ILE A 329 11.71 -9.55 16.43
N PHE A 330 10.62 -10.30 16.46
CA PHE A 330 10.67 -11.74 16.69
C PHE A 330 11.39 -12.49 15.57
N ALA A 331 11.13 -12.16 14.32
CA ALA A 331 11.81 -12.77 13.17
C ALA A 331 13.33 -12.53 13.20
N ARG A 332 13.74 -11.30 13.52
CA ARG A 332 15.15 -10.88 13.47
C ARG A 332 15.95 -11.28 14.71
N LEU A 333 15.38 -11.13 15.90
CA LEU A 333 16.05 -11.34 17.18
C LEU A 333 15.65 -12.63 17.88
N GLY A 334 14.50 -13.23 17.53
CA GLY A 334 13.96 -14.40 18.20
C GLY A 334 13.47 -14.10 19.62
N MET A 335 12.94 -12.89 19.85
CA MET A 335 12.38 -12.51 21.13
C MET A 335 11.24 -11.53 20.96
N GLU A 336 10.31 -11.53 21.92
CA GLU A 336 9.31 -10.50 22.08
C GLU A 336 9.83 -9.40 23.01
N VAL A 337 9.36 -8.18 22.81
CA VAL A 337 9.66 -7.07 23.71
C VAL A 337 8.38 -6.29 24.00
N SER A 338 8.32 -5.63 25.14
CA SER A 338 7.22 -4.76 25.53
C SER A 338 7.73 -3.50 26.22
N PRO A 339 7.04 -2.35 26.09
CA PRO A 339 7.42 -1.15 26.79
C PRO A 339 7.35 -1.36 28.31
N TRP A 340 8.41 -0.94 29.03
CA TRP A 340 8.49 -0.98 30.48
C TRP A 340 8.92 0.37 31.02
N ARG A 341 8.28 0.87 32.09
CA ARG A 341 8.45 2.20 32.65
C ARG A 341 8.78 2.12 34.14
N PRO A 342 10.04 1.98 34.54
CA PRO A 342 10.45 2.00 35.94
C PRO A 342 10.40 3.39 36.58
N GLY A 343 10.23 4.45 35.79
CA GLY A 343 10.18 5.86 36.22
C GLY A 343 9.69 6.76 35.10
N ARG A 344 10.47 7.80 34.76
CA ARG A 344 10.15 8.72 33.66
C ARG A 344 10.60 8.20 32.29
N GLU A 345 11.56 7.31 32.26
CA GLU A 345 12.14 6.74 31.02
C GLU A 345 11.37 5.50 30.61
N ILE A 346 11.36 5.23 29.29
CA ILE A 346 10.77 4.04 28.69
C ILE A 346 11.89 3.15 28.20
N TYR A 347 11.82 1.88 28.58
CA TYR A 347 12.70 0.81 28.13
C TYR A 347 11.89 -0.26 27.42
N LEU A 348 12.58 -1.18 26.76
CA LEU A 348 11.97 -2.39 26.20
C LEU A 348 12.36 -3.60 27.06
N ARG A 349 11.35 -4.23 27.66
CA ARG A 349 11.52 -5.47 28.44
C ARG A 349 11.32 -6.67 27.55
N ILE A 350 12.23 -7.63 27.63
CA ILE A 350 12.19 -8.88 26.87
C ILE A 350 11.07 -9.77 27.46
N GLY A 351 10.20 -10.22 26.60
CA GLY A 351 9.15 -11.21 26.88
C GLY A 351 9.61 -12.64 26.56
N ASP A 352 8.86 -13.33 25.72
CA ASP A 352 9.19 -14.69 25.31
C ASP A 352 10.41 -14.69 24.36
N VAL A 353 11.27 -15.71 24.55
CA VAL A 353 12.48 -15.94 23.75
C VAL A 353 12.33 -17.25 22.99
N ALA A 354 12.42 -17.17 21.65
CA ALA A 354 12.30 -18.34 20.79
C ALA A 354 13.48 -19.30 20.95
N GLN A 355 13.18 -20.59 20.97
CA GLN A 355 14.19 -21.63 20.96
C GLN A 355 15.09 -21.51 19.71
N GLU A 356 16.39 -21.71 19.89
CA GLU A 356 17.41 -21.61 18.84
C GLU A 356 17.50 -20.24 18.15
N GLY A 357 16.82 -19.22 18.70
CA GLY A 357 16.87 -17.83 18.22
C GLY A 357 18.18 -17.14 18.60
N PRO A 358 18.49 -15.99 17.94
CA PRO A 358 19.66 -15.18 18.29
C PRO A 358 19.69 -14.78 19.77
N ALA A 359 18.55 -14.32 20.30
CA ALA A 359 18.43 -13.94 21.72
C ALA A 359 18.74 -15.09 22.67
N GLN A 360 18.22 -16.30 22.40
CA GLN A 360 18.50 -17.46 23.24
C GLN A 360 19.99 -17.89 23.17
N LYS A 361 20.57 -17.86 21.97
CA LYS A 361 22.00 -18.18 21.80
C LYS A 361 22.91 -17.25 22.59
N LEU A 362 22.52 -16.00 22.75
CA LEU A 362 23.22 -15.04 23.60
C LEU A 362 22.90 -15.22 25.09
N GLY A 363 21.94 -16.07 25.43
CA GLY A 363 21.53 -16.29 26.82
C GLY A 363 20.58 -15.24 27.39
N LEU A 364 19.88 -14.49 26.51
CA LEU A 364 18.83 -13.54 26.93
C LEU A 364 17.62 -14.32 27.47
N ARG A 365 16.91 -13.71 28.43
CA ARG A 365 15.78 -14.32 29.13
C ARG A 365 14.59 -13.36 29.21
N SER A 366 13.43 -13.93 29.41
CA SER A 366 12.25 -13.15 29.77
C SER A 366 12.51 -12.36 31.06
N GLY A 367 12.16 -11.08 31.04
CA GLY A 367 12.41 -10.15 32.14
C GLY A 367 13.62 -9.24 31.94
N ASP A 368 14.60 -9.63 31.14
CA ASP A 368 15.73 -8.76 30.78
C ASP A 368 15.23 -7.46 30.13
N VAL A 369 15.96 -6.36 30.29
CA VAL A 369 15.59 -5.05 29.78
C VAL A 369 16.70 -4.51 28.87
N ILE A 370 16.34 -4.12 27.67
CA ILE A 370 17.28 -3.54 26.69
C ILE A 370 17.66 -2.13 27.16
N ASP A 371 18.94 -1.93 27.47
CA ASP A 371 19.48 -0.61 27.83
C ASP A 371 20.00 0.13 26.59
N ALA A 372 20.76 -0.54 25.73
CA ALA A 372 21.31 0.07 24.52
C ALA A 372 21.56 -0.96 23.43
N LEU A 373 21.49 -0.49 22.17
CA LEU A 373 21.89 -1.22 20.99
C LEU A 373 22.96 -0.43 20.24
N ARG A 374 23.97 -1.12 19.73
CA ARG A 374 25.01 -0.52 18.89
C ARG A 374 25.18 -1.34 17.63
N ILE A 375 25.00 -0.68 16.48
CA ILE A 375 25.20 -1.30 15.18
C ILE A 375 26.70 -1.33 14.89
N ALA A 376 27.22 -2.46 14.44
CA ALA A 376 28.62 -2.59 14.08
C ALA A 376 29.04 -1.49 13.07
N GLY A 377 30.12 -0.76 13.40
CA GLY A 377 30.62 0.36 12.58
C GLY A 377 29.96 1.72 12.83
N GLN A 378 28.98 1.83 13.73
CA GLN A 378 28.43 3.12 14.14
C GLN A 378 29.01 3.56 15.51
N PRO A 379 29.36 4.85 15.66
CA PRO A 379 29.98 5.33 16.90
C PRO A 379 29.02 5.54 18.06
N SER A 380 27.70 5.63 17.78
CA SER A 380 26.68 5.94 18.79
C SER A 380 25.79 4.72 19.09
N SER A 381 25.46 4.55 20.37
CA SER A 381 24.42 3.60 20.79
C SER A 381 23.04 4.23 20.65
N VAL A 382 22.04 3.40 20.30
CA VAL A 382 20.63 3.77 20.22
C VAL A 382 19.88 3.06 21.35
N ARG A 383 19.00 3.78 22.02
CA ARG A 383 18.06 3.22 23.00
C ARG A 383 16.65 3.32 22.44
N PRO A 384 16.10 2.26 21.83
CA PRO A 384 14.74 2.30 21.34
C PRO A 384 13.76 2.36 22.50
N ASN A 385 12.77 3.25 22.41
CA ASN A 385 11.75 3.45 23.44
C ASN A 385 10.39 2.83 23.07
N SER A 386 10.28 2.25 21.88
CA SER A 386 9.09 1.58 21.39
C SER A 386 9.42 0.38 20.50
N GLN A 387 8.47 -0.56 20.40
CA GLN A 387 8.59 -1.68 19.46
C GLN A 387 8.73 -1.18 18.01
N ALA A 388 8.02 -0.12 17.63
CA ALA A 388 8.10 0.44 16.28
C ALA A 388 9.51 0.93 15.97
N GLU A 389 10.11 1.73 16.84
CA GLU A 389 11.48 2.24 16.67
C GLU A 389 12.51 1.11 16.57
N LEU A 390 12.38 0.06 17.40
CA LEU A 390 13.25 -1.10 17.31
C LEU A 390 13.03 -1.87 15.99
N ALA A 391 11.79 -2.05 15.57
CA ALA A 391 11.47 -2.76 14.33
C ALA A 391 11.99 -2.00 13.10
N ASP A 392 11.85 -0.68 13.07
CA ASP A 392 12.37 0.17 11.99
C ASP A 392 13.89 0.05 11.89
N LEU A 393 14.59 0.16 13.02
CA LEU A 393 16.06 -0.06 13.08
C LEU A 393 16.45 -1.43 12.51
N LEU A 394 15.75 -2.50 12.91
CA LEU A 394 16.03 -3.86 12.44
C LEU A 394 15.74 -4.07 10.97
N THR A 395 14.75 -3.33 10.41
CA THR A 395 14.37 -3.43 9.00
C THR A 395 15.44 -2.85 8.07
N GLU A 396 16.13 -1.81 8.51
CA GLU A 396 17.23 -1.18 7.74
C GLU A 396 18.52 -2.02 7.69
N LEU A 397 18.65 -3.03 8.55
CA LEU A 397 19.85 -3.84 8.63
C LEU A 397 19.80 -5.06 7.71
N PRO A 398 20.92 -5.42 7.05
CA PRO A 398 20.96 -6.61 6.22
C PRO A 398 20.81 -7.90 7.06
N PRO A 399 20.42 -9.03 6.44
CA PRO A 399 20.49 -10.34 7.08
C PRO A 399 21.91 -10.62 7.60
N ARG A 400 22.01 -11.27 8.74
CA ARG A 400 23.28 -11.59 9.45
C ARG A 400 24.09 -10.39 9.92
N ALA A 401 23.49 -9.19 9.96
CA ALA A 401 24.13 -8.06 10.62
C ALA A 401 24.37 -8.37 12.11
N GLU A 402 25.46 -7.83 12.65
CA GLU A 402 25.81 -7.93 14.06
C GLU A 402 25.37 -6.67 14.81
N ILE A 403 24.70 -6.86 15.94
CA ILE A 403 24.29 -5.78 16.84
C ILE A 403 24.84 -6.09 18.22
N GLU A 404 25.62 -5.17 18.78
CA GLU A 404 25.97 -5.20 20.19
C GLU A 404 24.73 -4.78 21.00
N ILE A 405 24.41 -5.55 22.03
CA ILE A 405 23.29 -5.27 22.93
C ILE A 405 23.79 -5.18 24.37
N ASP A 406 23.40 -4.14 25.04
CA ASP A 406 23.54 -3.96 26.49
C ASP A 406 22.18 -4.22 27.12
N VAL A 407 22.11 -5.17 28.04
CA VAL A 407 20.88 -5.63 28.69
C VAL A 407 21.03 -5.57 30.19
N LEU A 408 20.03 -5.05 30.86
CA LEU A 408 19.93 -5.03 32.32
C LEU A 408 19.20 -6.30 32.77
N ARG A 409 19.74 -7.01 33.73
CA ARG A 409 19.19 -8.25 34.27
C ARG A 409 19.02 -8.17 35.77
N ASP A 410 17.85 -8.56 36.27
CA ASP A 410 17.59 -8.78 37.68
C ASP A 410 18.19 -10.15 38.07
N GLU A 411 19.41 -10.16 38.63
CA GLU A 411 20.10 -11.39 39.05
C GLU A 411 19.65 -11.89 40.42
N ASN A 412 19.18 -11.00 41.30
CA ASN A 412 18.81 -11.32 42.66
C ASN A 412 17.31 -11.69 42.83
N GLY A 413 16.49 -11.49 41.78
CA GLY A 413 15.07 -11.88 41.74
C GLY A 413 14.14 -11.00 42.58
N ASP A 414 14.59 -9.81 43.00
CA ASP A 414 13.79 -8.87 43.82
C ASP A 414 12.83 -7.99 42.98
N GLN A 415 12.80 -8.19 41.65
CA GLN A 415 12.05 -7.45 40.66
C GLN A 415 12.47 -5.96 40.53
N ARG A 416 13.63 -5.60 41.09
CA ARG A 416 14.25 -4.28 40.97
C ARG A 416 15.49 -4.41 40.12
N ILE A 417 15.51 -3.76 38.98
CA ILE A 417 16.69 -3.71 38.11
C ILE A 417 17.55 -2.52 38.55
N ASP A 418 18.78 -2.81 39.05
CA ASP A 418 19.76 -1.77 39.34
C ASP A 418 20.45 -1.38 38.02
N LEU A 419 20.09 -0.21 37.49
CA LEU A 419 20.65 0.37 36.26
C LEU A 419 22.20 0.56 36.29
N ARG A 420 22.86 0.31 37.42
CA ARG A 420 24.31 0.58 37.60
C ARG A 420 25.17 -0.66 37.65
N THR A 421 24.63 -1.82 37.98
CA THR A 421 25.45 -2.99 38.33
C THR A 421 25.21 -4.26 37.52
N GLU A 422 24.10 -4.38 36.80
CA GLU A 422 23.65 -5.63 36.19
C GLU A 422 23.58 -5.51 34.66
N VAL A 423 24.66 -5.12 33.99
CA VAL A 423 24.73 -5.00 32.54
C VAL A 423 25.36 -6.26 31.92
N LEU A 424 24.53 -7.03 31.19
CA LEU A 424 25.01 -8.08 30.30
C LEU A 424 25.29 -7.50 28.92
N ARG A 425 26.50 -7.66 28.41
CA ARG A 425 26.87 -7.25 27.05
C ARG A 425 27.04 -8.44 26.15
N GLY A 426 26.58 -8.32 24.93
CA GLY A 426 26.74 -9.38 23.94
C GLY A 426 26.51 -8.91 22.53
N VAL A 427 26.78 -9.80 21.57
CA VAL A 427 26.57 -9.57 20.14
C VAL A 427 25.48 -10.50 19.65
N LEU A 428 24.43 -9.91 19.11
CA LEU A 428 23.36 -10.61 18.41
C LEU A 428 23.67 -10.64 16.91
N VAL A 429 23.60 -11.83 16.33
CA VAL A 429 23.64 -12.00 14.86
C VAL A 429 22.21 -12.15 14.38
N LEU A 430 21.74 -11.20 13.58
CA LEU A 430 20.37 -11.18 13.08
C LEU A 430 20.08 -12.39 12.18
N ARG A 431 18.83 -12.88 12.21
CA ARG A 431 18.34 -13.86 11.22
C ARG A 431 18.13 -13.26 9.85
#